data_4dfc4cf8440f1dce32d9a84b534b22db
#
_entry.id   4dfc4cf8440f1dce32d9a84b534b22db
#
_cell.length_a   1.000
_cell.length_b   1.000
_cell.length_c   1.000
_cell.angle_alpha   90.00
_cell.angle_beta   90.00
_cell.angle_gamma   90.00
#
_symmetry.space_group_name_H-M   'P 1'
#
loop_
_entity.id
_entity.type
_entity.pdbx_description
1 polymer ?
#
loop_
_entity_poly.entity_id
_entity_poly.type
_entity_poly.pdbx_seq_one_letter_code
_entity_poly.pdbx_strand_id
1 'polypeptide(L)'
;MTVYLRSFTLASQAQEEDFWDFSNPKARRTCYTTCYPFGVFRRREPGTFTFAPITIFCGGNGSGKSTLLNIIAEALQVQRGTVYNRTDFFGDYISLCAWETNALPAGSRILTSDDVFDHLIGIRELNEGIHQKRAALFEEYTQARHAAVQLSSLADYEAFSKMVDAQRKSASRYVQGRLMDSMPERSNGESAMEFFTGAIDENALYLLDEPENSLSPQRQLELKQFLEDSVRFYHCQLVIATHSPFLLSLSGAKIYDLDESPAAVKHWTELESVRTYSDFFRRHAGEFAK
;
A
#
# COMPACT_ATOMS: atom_id res chain seq x y z
N MET A 1 -23.33 -2.16 8.74
CA MET A 1 -21.93 -2.20 8.34
C MET A 1 -21.67 -3.55 7.68
N THR A 2 -21.01 -3.55 6.55
CA THR A 2 -20.83 -4.75 5.72
C THR A 2 -19.58 -5.51 6.15
N VAL A 3 -19.64 -6.85 6.18
CA VAL A 3 -18.50 -7.73 6.46
C VAL A 3 -18.41 -8.73 5.29
N TYR A 4 -17.36 -8.65 4.51
CA TYR A 4 -17.07 -9.54 3.38
C TYR A 4 -16.25 -10.74 3.84
N LEU A 5 -15.14 -10.52 4.54
CA LEU A 5 -14.35 -11.56 5.21
C LEU A 5 -14.88 -11.73 6.64
N ARG A 6 -15.37 -12.94 6.97
CA ARG A 6 -15.94 -13.25 8.29
C ARG A 6 -14.93 -13.88 9.23
N SER A 7 -14.18 -14.86 8.74
CA SER A 7 -13.16 -15.55 9.53
C SER A 7 -12.01 -16.01 8.66
N PHE A 8 -10.85 -16.18 9.27
CA PHE A 8 -9.64 -16.74 8.66
C PHE A 8 -8.88 -17.56 9.70
N THR A 9 -8.59 -18.80 9.36
CA THR A 9 -7.85 -19.73 10.21
C THR A 9 -6.52 -20.05 9.54
N LEU A 10 -5.43 -19.76 10.21
CA LEU A 10 -4.09 -20.14 9.75
C LEU A 10 -3.84 -21.62 9.95
N ALA A 11 -2.84 -22.16 9.25
CA ALA A 11 -2.39 -23.52 9.43
C ALA A 11 -1.99 -23.75 10.91
N SER A 12 -2.47 -24.83 11.49
CA SER A 12 -2.04 -25.26 12.83
C SER A 12 -0.63 -25.82 12.79
N GLN A 13 0.02 -25.87 13.96
CA GLN A 13 1.34 -26.48 14.07
C GLN A 13 1.36 -27.94 13.56
N ALA A 14 0.31 -28.71 13.87
CA ALA A 14 0.19 -30.10 13.42
C ALA A 14 0.11 -30.21 11.89
N GLN A 15 -0.65 -29.31 11.22
CA GLN A 15 -0.71 -29.28 9.77
C GLN A 15 0.62 -28.86 9.12
N GLU A 16 1.34 -27.92 9.74
CA GLU A 16 2.68 -27.56 9.26
C GLU A 16 3.65 -28.75 9.42
N GLU A 17 3.61 -29.46 10.54
CA GLU A 17 4.46 -30.65 10.78
C GLU A 17 4.14 -31.79 9.80
N ASP A 18 2.88 -32.06 9.55
CA ASP A 18 2.42 -33.06 8.57
C ASP A 18 2.91 -32.71 7.16
N PHE A 19 2.84 -31.43 6.78
CA PHE A 19 3.37 -30.97 5.48
C PHE A 19 4.87 -31.27 5.33
N TRP A 20 5.65 -31.16 6.42
CA TRP A 20 7.09 -31.41 6.41
C TRP A 20 7.45 -32.89 6.65
N ASP A 21 6.50 -33.79 6.72
CA ASP A 21 6.77 -35.21 6.82
C ASP A 21 7.52 -35.73 5.57
N PHE A 22 8.33 -36.78 5.78
CA PHE A 22 9.15 -37.39 4.72
C PHE A 22 8.35 -37.95 3.53
N SER A 23 7.06 -38.11 3.67
CA SER A 23 6.15 -38.48 2.57
C SER A 23 6.04 -37.38 1.50
N ASN A 24 6.23 -36.09 1.84
CA ASN A 24 6.10 -34.97 0.92
C ASN A 24 7.36 -34.81 0.05
N PRO A 25 7.27 -34.98 -1.29
CA PRO A 25 8.44 -34.85 -2.17
C PRO A 25 9.08 -33.45 -2.13
N LYS A 26 8.28 -32.41 -1.85
CA LYS A 26 8.77 -31.02 -1.80
C LYS A 26 9.61 -30.75 -0.54
N ALA A 27 9.23 -31.36 0.60
CA ALA A 27 9.97 -31.28 1.85
C ALA A 27 11.38 -31.91 1.77
N ARG A 28 11.57 -32.86 0.85
CA ARG A 28 12.87 -33.54 0.64
C ARG A 28 13.87 -32.74 -0.20
N ARG A 29 13.45 -31.65 -0.83
CA ARG A 29 14.32 -30.86 -1.72
C ARG A 29 15.24 -29.97 -0.89
N THR A 30 16.55 -30.14 -1.02
CA THR A 30 17.56 -29.36 -0.28
C THR A 30 17.97 -28.06 -0.95
N CYS A 31 17.38 -27.72 -2.10
CA CYS A 31 17.72 -26.49 -2.85
C CYS A 31 17.05 -25.22 -2.31
N TYR A 32 16.09 -25.34 -1.41
CA TYR A 32 15.40 -24.19 -0.85
C TYR A 32 16.15 -23.65 0.37
N THR A 33 16.40 -22.35 0.37
CA THR A 33 17.04 -21.62 1.49
C THR A 33 16.06 -21.09 2.51
N THR A 34 14.79 -21.01 2.16
CA THR A 34 13.70 -20.54 3.01
C THR A 34 12.40 -21.24 2.67
N CYS A 35 11.59 -21.50 3.67
CA CYS A 35 10.25 -22.09 3.53
C CYS A 35 9.13 -21.12 3.95
N TYR A 36 9.42 -19.81 3.90
CA TYR A 36 8.42 -18.79 4.21
C TYR A 36 7.11 -19.01 3.40
N PRO A 37 5.89 -18.90 4.01
CA PRO A 37 5.61 -18.38 5.35
C PRO A 37 5.54 -19.42 6.47
N PHE A 38 5.86 -20.70 6.21
CA PHE A 38 5.92 -21.72 7.24
C PHE A 38 6.82 -21.30 8.39
N GLY A 39 6.41 -21.65 9.61
CA GLY A 39 7.15 -21.34 10.83
C GLY A 39 6.94 -19.93 11.40
N VAL A 40 6.38 -18.98 10.66
CA VAL A 40 6.14 -17.61 11.13
C VAL A 40 5.17 -17.61 12.32
N PHE A 41 4.12 -18.41 12.25
CA PHE A 41 3.06 -18.48 13.27
C PHE A 41 3.13 -19.74 14.14
N ARG A 42 4.06 -20.67 13.88
CA ARG A 42 4.14 -21.99 14.52
C ARG A 42 4.15 -21.94 16.05
N ARG A 43 4.81 -20.93 16.64
CA ARG A 43 4.90 -20.78 18.11
C ARG A 43 3.73 -20.01 18.72
N ARG A 44 2.87 -19.42 17.90
CA ARG A 44 1.86 -18.47 18.35
C ARG A 44 0.45 -19.03 18.40
N GLU A 45 0.23 -20.23 17.79
CA GLU A 45 -1.08 -20.87 17.68
C GLU A 45 -2.22 -19.85 17.46
N PRO A 46 -2.15 -19.05 16.41
CA PRO A 46 -3.02 -17.87 16.27
C PRO A 46 -4.50 -18.20 16.19
N GLY A 47 -4.85 -19.47 15.97
CA GLY A 47 -6.24 -19.93 15.91
C GLY A 47 -7.02 -19.33 14.75
N THR A 48 -8.29 -19.03 15.00
CA THR A 48 -9.20 -18.41 14.03
C THR A 48 -9.39 -16.94 14.34
N PHE A 49 -9.06 -16.08 13.37
CA PHE A 49 -9.42 -14.68 13.43
C PHE A 49 -10.85 -14.48 12.93
N THR A 50 -11.65 -13.73 13.66
CA THR A 50 -12.98 -13.30 13.22
C THR A 50 -12.98 -11.81 12.97
N PHE A 51 -13.57 -11.37 11.87
CA PHE A 51 -13.45 -10.00 11.37
C PHE A 51 -14.69 -9.17 11.68
N ALA A 52 -14.45 -7.92 12.00
CA ALA A 52 -15.42 -6.84 12.13
C ALA A 52 -15.35 -5.92 10.88
N PRO A 53 -16.22 -4.91 10.75
CA PRO A 53 -16.09 -3.91 9.70
C PRO A 53 -14.72 -3.22 9.68
N ILE A 54 -14.12 -3.02 10.85
CA ILE A 54 -12.71 -2.62 11.03
C ILE A 54 -12.05 -3.65 11.93
N THR A 55 -11.02 -4.31 11.39
CA THR A 55 -10.17 -5.23 12.15
C THR A 55 -8.73 -4.79 12.03
N ILE A 56 -8.02 -4.75 13.14
CA ILE A 56 -6.62 -4.30 13.20
C ILE A 56 -5.75 -5.42 13.75
N PHE A 57 -4.63 -5.66 13.10
CA PHE A 57 -3.53 -6.47 13.61
C PHE A 57 -2.43 -5.54 14.12
N CYS A 58 -2.18 -5.60 15.43
CA CYS A 58 -1.14 -4.87 16.12
C CYS A 58 -0.04 -5.82 16.58
N GLY A 59 1.16 -5.32 16.76
CA GLY A 59 2.31 -6.05 17.29
C GLY A 59 3.61 -5.39 16.86
N GLY A 60 4.71 -5.76 17.51
CA GLY A 60 6.04 -5.25 17.23
C GLY A 60 6.59 -5.68 15.85
N ASN A 61 7.80 -5.21 15.54
CA ASN A 61 8.49 -5.62 14.32
C ASN A 61 8.75 -7.14 14.35
N GLY A 62 8.45 -7.82 13.25
CA GLY A 62 8.56 -9.28 13.16
C GLY A 62 7.42 -10.04 13.83
N SER A 63 6.33 -9.40 14.26
CA SER A 63 5.15 -10.09 14.80
C SER A 63 4.35 -10.85 13.74
N GLY A 64 4.61 -10.64 12.46
CA GLY A 64 3.96 -11.33 11.35
C GLY A 64 2.77 -10.58 10.74
N LYS A 65 2.54 -9.30 11.07
CA LYS A 65 1.43 -8.48 10.54
C LYS A 65 1.34 -8.51 9.02
N SER A 66 2.41 -8.07 8.35
CA SER A 66 2.47 -8.04 6.87
C SER A 66 2.39 -9.44 6.26
N THR A 67 2.98 -10.45 6.91
CA THR A 67 2.85 -11.85 6.50
C THR A 67 1.39 -12.31 6.54
N LEU A 68 0.68 -12.01 7.63
CA LEU A 68 -0.73 -12.35 7.79
C LEU A 68 -1.61 -11.68 6.72
N LEU A 69 -1.41 -10.37 6.48
CA LEU A 69 -2.13 -9.66 5.42
C LEU A 69 -1.83 -10.26 4.04
N ASN A 70 -0.57 -10.60 3.76
CA ASN A 70 -0.19 -11.21 2.49
C ASN A 70 -0.82 -12.60 2.29
N ILE A 71 -0.90 -13.42 3.35
CA ILE A 71 -1.58 -14.72 3.32
C ILE A 71 -3.08 -14.53 3.04
N ILE A 72 -3.74 -13.61 3.73
CA ILE A 72 -5.16 -13.31 3.51
C ILE A 72 -5.38 -12.78 2.09
N ALA A 73 -4.55 -11.84 1.63
CA ALA A 73 -4.64 -11.26 0.30
C ALA A 73 -4.53 -12.31 -0.82
N GLU A 74 -3.57 -13.20 -0.71
CA GLU A 74 -3.35 -14.27 -1.70
C GLU A 74 -4.46 -15.34 -1.63
N ALA A 75 -4.91 -15.73 -0.42
CA ALA A 75 -6.02 -16.67 -0.25
C ALA A 75 -7.32 -16.16 -0.88
N LEU A 76 -7.59 -14.87 -0.74
CA LEU A 76 -8.77 -14.20 -1.29
C LEU A 76 -8.59 -13.74 -2.74
N GLN A 77 -7.38 -13.83 -3.29
CA GLN A 77 -7.03 -13.36 -4.62
C GLN A 77 -7.44 -11.89 -4.87
N VAL A 78 -7.27 -11.03 -3.87
CA VAL A 78 -7.56 -9.60 -4.00
C VAL A 78 -6.54 -8.92 -4.90
N GLN A 79 -6.91 -7.78 -5.49
CA GLN A 79 -6.02 -7.00 -6.34
C GLN A 79 -4.81 -6.48 -5.55
N ARG A 80 -3.65 -6.42 -6.21
CA ARG A 80 -2.38 -5.95 -5.64
C ARG A 80 -1.62 -5.12 -6.67
N GLY A 81 -1.01 -4.03 -6.23
CA GLY A 81 -0.15 -3.17 -7.05
C GLY A 81 1.30 -3.65 -7.07
N THR A 82 1.88 -3.88 -5.91
CA THR A 82 3.30 -4.21 -5.73
C THR A 82 3.54 -5.70 -5.51
N VAL A 83 4.77 -6.12 -5.78
CA VAL A 83 5.25 -7.47 -5.46
C VAL A 83 5.51 -7.59 -3.94
N TYR A 84 5.49 -8.81 -3.43
CA TYR A 84 5.76 -9.08 -2.02
C TYR A 84 6.69 -10.30 -1.88
N ASN A 85 7.22 -10.51 -0.69
CA ASN A 85 8.05 -11.67 -0.39
C ASN A 85 7.24 -12.96 -0.55
N ARG A 86 7.48 -13.67 -1.64
CA ARG A 86 6.82 -14.92 -1.98
C ARG A 86 7.86 -16.01 -2.23
N THR A 87 7.61 -17.19 -1.67
CA THR A 87 8.39 -18.40 -1.95
C THR A 87 7.52 -19.42 -2.66
N ASP A 88 8.14 -20.49 -3.14
CA ASP A 88 7.42 -21.62 -3.74
C ASP A 88 6.46 -22.32 -2.76
N PHE A 89 6.63 -22.10 -1.46
CA PHE A 89 5.82 -22.69 -0.41
C PHE A 89 4.59 -21.86 -0.03
N PHE A 90 4.46 -20.65 -0.58
CA PHE A 90 3.38 -19.75 -0.17
C PHE A 90 1.99 -20.30 -0.49
N GLY A 91 1.82 -20.87 -1.70
CA GLY A 91 0.57 -21.53 -2.10
C GLY A 91 0.27 -22.80 -1.30
N ASP A 92 1.30 -23.58 -0.94
CA ASP A 92 1.13 -24.76 -0.10
C ASP A 92 0.61 -24.38 1.29
N TYR A 93 1.18 -23.32 1.88
CA TYR A 93 0.73 -22.82 3.18
C TYR A 93 -0.73 -22.36 3.14
N ILE A 94 -1.12 -21.62 2.09
CA ILE A 94 -2.52 -21.18 1.91
C ILE A 94 -3.46 -22.37 1.81
N SER A 95 -3.07 -23.47 1.16
CA SER A 95 -3.90 -24.67 1.06
C SER A 95 -4.21 -25.33 2.40
N LEU A 96 -3.45 -25.03 3.45
CA LEU A 96 -3.67 -25.46 4.83
C LEU A 96 -4.55 -24.50 5.63
N CYS A 97 -4.78 -23.28 5.11
CA CYS A 97 -5.62 -22.28 5.74
C CYS A 97 -7.11 -22.50 5.40
N ALA A 98 -7.99 -21.98 6.24
CA ALA A 98 -9.43 -21.98 5.99
C ALA A 98 -10.03 -20.60 6.21
N TRP A 99 -11.04 -20.23 5.43
CA TRP A 99 -11.70 -18.93 5.58
C TRP A 99 -13.17 -18.97 5.20
N GLU A 100 -13.92 -18.04 5.75
CA GLU A 100 -15.32 -17.80 5.42
C GLU A 100 -15.50 -16.38 4.89
N THR A 101 -16.04 -16.27 3.67
CA THR A 101 -16.34 -14.99 3.03
C THR A 101 -17.77 -14.93 2.53
N ASN A 102 -18.33 -13.73 2.50
CA ASN A 102 -19.45 -13.41 1.61
C ASN A 102 -18.89 -13.18 0.18
N ALA A 103 -19.77 -12.92 -0.78
CA ALA A 103 -19.34 -12.55 -2.13
C ALA A 103 -18.37 -11.37 -2.05
N LEU A 104 -17.12 -11.59 -2.47
CA LEU A 104 -16.08 -10.59 -2.41
C LEU A 104 -16.21 -9.66 -3.62
N PRO A 105 -16.31 -8.32 -3.41
CA PRO A 105 -16.39 -7.38 -4.52
C PRO A 105 -15.09 -7.33 -5.34
N ALA A 106 -15.23 -7.12 -6.66
CA ALA A 106 -14.10 -7.07 -7.58
C ALA A 106 -13.09 -5.92 -7.28
N GLY A 107 -13.56 -4.85 -6.60
CA GLY A 107 -12.72 -3.73 -6.16
C GLY A 107 -11.85 -4.03 -4.94
N SER A 108 -11.99 -5.23 -4.33
CA SER A 108 -11.22 -5.58 -3.12
C SER A 108 -9.73 -5.69 -3.42
N ARG A 109 -8.90 -5.07 -2.57
CA ARG A 109 -7.44 -5.01 -2.80
C ARG A 109 -6.65 -4.90 -1.52
N ILE A 110 -5.36 -5.19 -1.64
CA ILE A 110 -4.37 -4.86 -0.61
C ILE A 110 -3.61 -3.61 -1.05
N LEU A 111 -3.41 -2.69 -0.10
CA LEU A 111 -2.61 -1.47 -0.25
C LEU A 111 -1.50 -1.49 0.80
N THR A 112 -0.28 -1.32 0.36
CA THR A 112 0.93 -1.40 1.19
C THR A 112 1.69 -0.08 1.17
N SER A 113 2.61 0.11 2.09
CA SER A 113 3.54 1.23 2.05
C SER A 113 4.39 1.25 0.77
N ASP A 114 4.67 0.08 0.18
CA ASP A 114 5.41 -0.03 -1.07
C ASP A 114 4.60 0.53 -2.25
N ASP A 115 3.28 0.33 -2.28
CA ASP A 115 2.40 0.94 -3.30
C ASP A 115 2.45 2.47 -3.25
N VAL A 116 2.49 3.05 -2.05
CA VAL A 116 2.66 4.50 -1.86
C VAL A 116 4.02 4.96 -2.39
N PHE A 117 5.07 4.20 -2.08
CA PHE A 117 6.42 4.48 -2.56
C PHE A 117 6.52 4.46 -4.09
N ASP A 118 5.99 3.42 -4.72
CA ASP A 118 5.96 3.28 -6.18
C ASP A 118 5.17 4.42 -6.83
N HIS A 119 4.05 4.82 -6.24
CA HIS A 119 3.28 5.98 -6.70
C HIS A 119 4.11 7.27 -6.64
N LEU A 120 4.83 7.50 -5.54
CA LEU A 120 5.70 8.68 -5.38
C LEU A 120 6.86 8.70 -6.38
N ILE A 121 7.49 7.55 -6.59
CA ILE A 121 8.57 7.40 -7.58
C ILE A 121 8.03 7.67 -8.98
N GLY A 122 6.88 7.09 -9.34
CA GLY A 122 6.23 7.30 -10.63
C GLY A 122 5.93 8.77 -10.93
N ILE A 123 5.46 9.55 -9.95
CA ILE A 123 5.25 11.00 -10.11
C ILE A 123 6.59 11.71 -10.39
N ARG A 124 7.66 11.36 -9.67
CA ARG A 124 8.97 11.99 -9.86
C ARG A 124 9.56 11.66 -11.22
N GLU A 125 9.50 10.40 -11.64
CA GLU A 125 9.98 9.96 -12.96
C GLU A 125 9.20 10.64 -14.10
N LEU A 126 7.88 10.77 -13.95
CA LEU A 126 7.04 11.50 -14.90
C LEU A 126 7.48 12.96 -15.02
N ASN A 127 7.66 13.65 -13.89
CA ASN A 127 8.10 15.04 -13.87
C ASN A 127 9.49 15.20 -14.48
N GLU A 128 10.42 14.31 -14.17
CA GLU A 128 11.77 14.31 -14.75
C GLU A 128 11.70 14.14 -16.28
N GLY A 129 10.88 13.19 -16.78
CA GLY A 129 10.64 13.01 -18.20
C GLY A 129 10.05 14.26 -18.88
N ILE A 130 9.15 14.97 -18.19
CA ILE A 130 8.58 16.24 -18.65
C ILE A 130 9.66 17.34 -18.71
N HIS A 131 10.54 17.41 -17.70
CA HIS A 131 11.65 18.37 -17.68
C HIS A 131 12.64 18.13 -18.82
N GLN A 132 13.04 16.88 -19.06
CA GLN A 132 13.93 16.51 -20.18
C GLN A 132 13.28 16.86 -21.52
N LYS A 133 12.02 16.51 -21.73
CA LYS A 133 11.28 16.84 -22.95
C LYS A 133 11.14 18.35 -23.14
N ARG A 134 10.95 19.10 -22.06
CA ARG A 134 10.90 20.58 -22.08
C ARG A 134 12.22 21.17 -22.57
N ALA A 135 13.36 20.69 -22.06
CA ALA A 135 14.69 21.12 -22.50
C ALA A 135 14.90 20.83 -23.99
N ALA A 136 14.60 19.62 -24.44
CA ALA A 136 14.71 19.22 -25.84
C ALA A 136 13.82 20.09 -26.76
N LEU A 137 12.62 20.45 -26.34
CA LEU A 137 11.72 21.33 -27.11
C LEU A 137 12.22 22.77 -27.19
N PHE A 138 12.92 23.28 -26.17
CA PHE A 138 13.58 24.58 -26.24
C PHE A 138 14.78 24.56 -27.22
N GLU A 139 15.55 23.48 -27.26
CA GLU A 139 16.60 23.31 -28.25
C GLU A 139 16.01 23.20 -29.68
N GLU A 140 14.96 22.37 -29.85
CA GLU A 140 14.26 22.26 -31.12
C GLU A 140 13.72 23.62 -31.59
N TYR A 141 13.11 24.41 -30.70
CA TYR A 141 12.65 25.76 -31.01
C TYR A 141 13.79 26.65 -31.54
N THR A 142 14.93 26.63 -30.85
CA THR A 142 16.09 27.46 -31.23
C THR A 142 16.62 27.06 -32.58
N GLN A 143 16.75 25.76 -32.86
CA GLN A 143 17.18 25.24 -34.14
C GLN A 143 16.16 25.54 -35.24
N ALA A 144 14.87 25.29 -35.02
CA ALA A 144 13.81 25.54 -35.98
C ALA A 144 13.66 27.02 -36.35
N ARG A 145 13.84 27.93 -35.37
CA ARG A 145 13.72 29.40 -35.58
C ARG A 145 14.80 29.93 -36.51
N HIS A 146 15.99 29.33 -36.49
CA HIS A 146 17.13 29.73 -37.33
C HIS A 146 17.30 28.86 -38.60
N ALA A 147 16.47 27.86 -38.78
CA ALA A 147 16.51 27.01 -39.95
C ALA A 147 16.04 27.76 -41.19
N ALA A 148 16.68 27.46 -42.33
CA ALA A 148 16.25 27.94 -43.66
C ALA A 148 15.78 26.73 -44.49
N VAL A 149 14.58 26.25 -44.15
CA VAL A 149 13.99 25.08 -44.83
C VAL A 149 13.09 25.56 -45.95
N GLN A 150 13.33 25.03 -47.20
CA GLN A 150 12.44 25.20 -48.36
C GLN A 150 11.60 23.94 -48.49
N LEU A 151 10.31 24.12 -48.75
CA LEU A 151 9.39 23.02 -48.96
C LEU A 151 9.55 22.50 -50.42
N SER A 152 10.40 21.49 -50.60
CA SER A 152 10.65 20.89 -51.91
C SER A 152 9.96 19.55 -52.10
N SER A 153 9.65 18.87 -51.00
CA SER A 153 9.03 17.55 -50.95
C SER A 153 8.12 17.38 -49.73
N LEU A 154 7.31 16.29 -49.74
CA LEU A 154 6.52 15.91 -48.55
C LEU A 154 7.40 15.54 -47.32
N ALA A 155 8.64 15.09 -47.58
CA ALA A 155 9.59 14.80 -46.50
C ALA A 155 10.04 16.06 -45.74
N ASP A 156 10.02 17.24 -46.38
CA ASP A 156 10.44 18.51 -45.79
C ASP A 156 9.32 19.15 -44.99
N TYR A 157 8.07 18.65 -45.11
CA TYR A 157 6.90 19.27 -44.51
C TYR A 157 6.98 19.43 -42.98
N GLU A 158 7.45 18.42 -42.29
CA GLU A 158 7.58 18.46 -40.83
C GLU A 158 8.58 19.53 -40.36
N ALA A 159 9.77 19.56 -41.01
CA ALA A 159 10.79 20.56 -40.70
C ALA A 159 10.32 21.99 -41.05
N PHE A 160 9.65 22.17 -42.20
CA PHE A 160 9.07 23.44 -42.59
C PHE A 160 7.96 23.92 -41.62
N SER A 161 7.08 22.99 -41.21
CA SER A 161 6.02 23.27 -40.22
C SER A 161 6.60 23.71 -38.87
N LYS A 162 7.63 23.03 -38.39
CA LYS A 162 8.33 23.38 -37.15
C LYS A 162 8.97 24.78 -37.24
N MET A 163 9.60 25.09 -38.37
CA MET A 163 10.20 26.40 -38.64
C MET A 163 9.15 27.52 -38.62
N VAL A 164 8.03 27.36 -39.32
CA VAL A 164 6.93 28.33 -39.36
C VAL A 164 6.35 28.55 -37.98
N ASP A 165 6.12 27.46 -37.24
CA ASP A 165 5.63 27.52 -35.86
C ASP A 165 6.60 28.26 -34.92
N ALA A 166 7.91 27.99 -35.02
CA ALA A 166 8.91 28.65 -34.22
C ALA A 166 9.08 30.14 -34.56
N GLN A 167 8.84 30.55 -35.81
CA GLN A 167 8.85 31.95 -36.24
C GLN A 167 7.61 32.72 -35.76
N ARG A 168 6.44 32.05 -35.68
CA ARG A 168 5.15 32.66 -35.30
C ARG A 168 4.89 32.69 -33.82
N LYS A 169 5.44 31.77 -33.05
CA LYS A 169 5.20 31.60 -31.60
C LYS A 169 6.43 32.04 -30.77
N SER A 170 6.18 32.52 -29.57
CA SER A 170 7.27 32.64 -28.59
C SER A 170 7.74 31.24 -28.15
N ALA A 171 8.98 31.11 -27.66
CA ALA A 171 9.54 29.87 -27.16
C ALA A 171 8.61 29.19 -26.16
N SER A 172 8.08 29.94 -25.19
CA SER A 172 7.16 29.41 -24.18
C SER A 172 5.86 28.83 -24.79
N ARG A 173 5.24 29.53 -25.75
CA ARG A 173 4.04 29.03 -26.43
C ARG A 173 4.31 27.85 -27.34
N TYR A 174 5.50 27.77 -27.94
CA TYR A 174 5.90 26.64 -28.77
C TYR A 174 6.05 25.39 -27.92
N VAL A 175 6.71 25.49 -26.77
CA VAL A 175 6.94 24.39 -25.82
C VAL A 175 5.62 24.00 -25.13
N GLN A 176 4.86 24.95 -24.62
CA GLN A 176 3.59 24.69 -23.91
C GLN A 176 2.56 23.95 -24.76
N GLY A 177 2.49 24.26 -26.06
CA GLY A 177 1.56 23.56 -26.97
C GLY A 177 1.96 22.11 -27.31
N ARG A 178 3.15 21.64 -26.88
CA ARG A 178 3.70 20.31 -27.18
C ARG A 178 4.06 19.50 -25.93
N LEU A 179 3.88 20.05 -24.74
CA LEU A 179 4.24 19.45 -23.47
C LEU A 179 3.01 19.29 -22.60
N MET A 180 2.92 18.18 -21.89
CA MET A 180 1.94 18.01 -20.81
C MET A 180 2.37 18.85 -19.60
N ASP A 181 1.38 19.29 -18.81
CA ASP A 181 1.67 19.97 -17.55
C ASP A 181 2.35 19.00 -16.57
N SER A 182 3.30 19.52 -15.79
CA SER A 182 3.94 18.75 -14.73
C SER A 182 2.92 18.44 -13.64
N MET A 183 3.02 17.25 -13.07
CA MET A 183 2.27 16.93 -11.86
C MET A 183 2.71 17.86 -10.72
N PRO A 184 1.79 18.39 -9.90
CA PRO A 184 2.16 19.23 -8.78
C PRO A 184 3.13 18.50 -7.85
N GLU A 185 4.25 19.13 -7.53
CA GLU A 185 5.15 18.64 -6.50
C GLU A 185 4.49 18.85 -5.14
N ARG A 186 4.19 17.75 -4.47
CA ARG A 186 3.61 17.73 -3.12
C ARG A 186 4.58 17.08 -2.15
N SER A 187 4.37 17.32 -0.86
CA SER A 187 5.10 16.58 0.17
C SER A 187 4.75 15.08 0.10
N ASN A 188 5.66 14.20 0.51
CA ASN A 188 5.41 12.76 0.53
C ASN A 188 4.12 12.41 1.28
N GLY A 189 3.83 13.09 2.39
CA GLY A 189 2.62 12.86 3.17
C GLY A 189 1.32 13.30 2.46
N GLU A 190 1.37 14.36 1.63
CA GLU A 190 0.21 14.78 0.82
C GLU A 190 -0.06 13.80 -0.30
N SER A 191 0.98 13.35 -0.99
CA SER A 191 0.86 12.37 -2.06
C SER A 191 0.43 11.00 -1.53
N ALA A 192 0.89 10.59 -0.34
CA ALA A 192 0.42 9.36 0.32
C ALA A 192 -1.07 9.45 0.68
N MET A 193 -1.53 10.59 1.20
CA MET A 193 -2.95 10.79 1.51
C MET A 193 -3.80 10.77 0.25
N GLU A 194 -3.34 11.42 -0.83
CA GLU A 194 -4.00 11.40 -2.15
C GLU A 194 -4.09 9.98 -2.72
N PHE A 195 -3.02 9.19 -2.57
CA PHE A 195 -3.00 7.79 -2.97
C PHE A 195 -4.11 6.98 -2.26
N PHE A 196 -4.19 7.04 -0.92
CA PHE A 196 -5.22 6.30 -0.18
C PHE A 196 -6.63 6.77 -0.53
N THR A 197 -6.86 8.08 -0.61
CA THR A 197 -8.18 8.63 -0.96
C THR A 197 -8.60 8.30 -2.40
N GLY A 198 -7.65 8.13 -3.30
CA GLY A 198 -7.91 7.71 -4.69
C GLY A 198 -8.02 6.20 -4.88
N ALA A 199 -7.38 5.39 -3.99
CA ALA A 199 -7.37 3.93 -4.10
C ALA A 199 -8.51 3.25 -3.35
N ILE A 200 -9.08 3.88 -2.32
CA ILE A 200 -10.20 3.36 -1.53
C ILE A 200 -11.50 3.91 -2.11
N ASP A 201 -12.26 3.01 -2.69
CA ASP A 201 -13.57 3.26 -3.30
C ASP A 201 -14.67 2.58 -2.46
N GLU A 202 -15.92 2.66 -2.88
CA GLU A 202 -17.06 2.07 -2.16
C GLU A 202 -17.20 0.54 -2.36
N ASN A 203 -17.91 -0.11 -1.43
CA ASN A 203 -18.34 -1.52 -1.53
C ASN A 203 -17.18 -2.50 -1.78
N ALA A 204 -16.12 -2.46 -0.97
CA ALA A 204 -14.98 -3.36 -1.12
C ALA A 204 -14.31 -3.73 0.21
N LEU A 205 -13.51 -4.80 0.18
CA LEU A 205 -12.59 -5.17 1.25
C LEU A 205 -11.20 -4.59 0.96
N TYR A 206 -10.66 -3.83 1.90
CA TYR A 206 -9.32 -3.29 1.84
C TYR A 206 -8.44 -3.89 2.93
N LEU A 207 -7.30 -4.42 2.51
CA LEU A 207 -6.21 -4.82 3.40
C LEU A 207 -5.17 -3.70 3.36
N LEU A 208 -4.83 -3.11 4.50
CA LEU A 208 -3.90 -1.97 4.58
C LEU A 208 -2.68 -2.38 5.41
N ASP A 209 -1.49 -2.36 4.81
CA ASP A 209 -0.23 -2.70 5.49
C ASP A 209 0.59 -1.45 5.76
N GLU A 210 0.67 -1.08 7.05
CA GLU A 210 1.37 0.09 7.58
C GLU A 210 1.03 1.40 6.83
N PRO A 211 -0.27 1.74 6.69
CA PRO A 211 -0.69 2.91 5.92
C PRO A 211 -0.22 4.23 6.53
N GLU A 212 0.23 4.24 7.78
CA GLU A 212 0.83 5.38 8.46
C GLU A 212 2.23 5.77 7.97
N ASN A 213 2.91 4.86 7.25
CA ASN A 213 4.26 5.14 6.77
C ASN A 213 4.28 6.37 5.86
N SER A 214 5.26 7.24 6.05
CA SER A 214 5.40 8.54 5.38
C SER A 214 4.35 9.61 5.76
N LEU A 215 3.42 9.33 6.70
CA LEU A 215 2.44 10.30 7.18
C LEU A 215 2.85 10.97 8.48
N SER A 216 2.77 12.30 8.52
CA SER A 216 2.88 13.04 9.77
C SER A 216 1.71 12.71 10.73
N PRO A 217 1.85 12.94 12.05
CA PRO A 217 0.77 12.71 13.00
C PRO A 217 -0.56 13.36 12.60
N GLN A 218 -0.52 14.57 12.06
CA GLN A 218 -1.72 15.27 11.59
C GLN A 218 -2.37 14.53 10.41
N ARG A 219 -1.56 14.07 9.45
CA ARG A 219 -2.05 13.29 8.30
C ARG A 219 -2.57 11.90 8.70
N GLN A 220 -2.00 11.29 9.73
CA GLN A 220 -2.54 10.03 10.28
C GLN A 220 -3.92 10.23 10.91
N LEU A 221 -4.20 11.38 11.53
CA LEU A 221 -5.53 11.72 12.03
C LEU A 221 -6.53 11.97 10.88
N GLU A 222 -6.10 12.61 9.80
CA GLU A 222 -6.92 12.79 8.59
C GLU A 222 -7.22 11.44 7.94
N LEU A 223 -6.23 10.56 7.80
CA LEU A 223 -6.41 9.20 7.30
C LEU A 223 -7.38 8.40 8.18
N LYS A 224 -7.22 8.48 9.51
CA LYS A 224 -8.14 7.85 10.46
C LYS A 224 -9.59 8.25 10.18
N GLN A 225 -9.86 9.56 10.07
CA GLN A 225 -11.21 10.05 9.78
C GLN A 225 -11.74 9.53 8.45
N PHE A 226 -10.93 9.56 7.40
CA PHE A 226 -11.28 9.04 6.08
C PHE A 226 -11.63 7.54 6.12
N LEU A 227 -10.86 6.72 6.86
CA LEU A 227 -11.11 5.29 7.01
C LEU A 227 -12.40 5.00 7.79
N GLU A 228 -12.69 5.77 8.85
CA GLU A 228 -13.96 5.68 9.58
C GLU A 228 -15.16 6.02 8.70
N ASP A 229 -15.04 7.07 7.87
CA ASP A 229 -16.07 7.48 6.93
C ASP A 229 -16.27 6.46 5.80
N SER A 230 -15.18 5.83 5.32
CA SER A 230 -15.23 4.77 4.29
C SER A 230 -16.03 3.54 4.77
N VAL A 231 -15.88 3.16 6.04
CA VAL A 231 -16.67 2.05 6.61
C VAL A 231 -18.12 2.47 6.89
N ARG A 232 -18.31 3.69 7.35
CA ARG A 232 -19.64 4.18 7.77
C ARG A 232 -20.57 4.47 6.60
N PHE A 233 -20.05 5.09 5.55
CA PHE A 233 -20.85 5.63 4.45
C PHE A 233 -20.67 4.88 3.13
N TYR A 234 -19.50 4.26 2.90
CA TYR A 234 -19.14 3.64 1.62
C TYR A 234 -19.12 2.10 1.67
N HIS A 235 -19.62 1.51 2.77
CA HIS A 235 -19.74 0.05 2.92
C HIS A 235 -18.43 -0.72 2.74
N CYS A 236 -17.30 -0.11 3.07
CA CYS A 236 -16.01 -0.77 3.08
C CYS A 236 -15.85 -1.67 4.30
N GLN A 237 -15.10 -2.74 4.14
CA GLN A 237 -14.50 -3.49 5.25
C GLN A 237 -12.99 -3.25 5.23
N LEU A 238 -12.41 -2.99 6.41
CA LEU A 238 -10.98 -2.71 6.55
C LEU A 238 -10.31 -3.77 7.42
N VAL A 239 -9.18 -4.28 6.94
CA VAL A 239 -8.26 -5.13 7.71
C VAL A 239 -6.89 -4.45 7.67
N ILE A 240 -6.42 -3.95 8.81
CA ILE A 240 -5.30 -3.03 8.89
C ILE A 240 -4.19 -3.66 9.72
N ALA A 241 -2.97 -3.70 9.21
CA ALA A 241 -1.76 -3.95 10.00
C ALA A 241 -1.12 -2.59 10.31
N THR A 242 -1.00 -2.26 11.59
CA THR A 242 -0.46 -0.96 12.02
C THR A 242 0.14 -1.03 13.42
N HIS A 243 1.05 -0.12 13.69
CA HIS A 243 1.55 0.19 15.03
C HIS A 243 1.29 1.66 15.43
N SER A 244 0.61 2.42 14.57
CA SER A 244 0.26 3.82 14.84
C SER A 244 -0.80 3.94 15.94
N PRO A 245 -0.54 4.67 17.03
CA PRO A 245 -1.52 4.90 18.08
C PRO A 245 -2.77 5.64 17.58
N PHE A 246 -2.64 6.42 16.49
CA PHE A 246 -3.77 7.12 15.89
C PHE A 246 -4.69 6.15 15.16
N LEU A 247 -4.16 5.22 14.38
CA LEU A 247 -4.96 4.23 13.66
C LEU A 247 -5.49 3.14 14.60
N LEU A 248 -4.74 2.76 15.63
CA LEU A 248 -5.23 1.85 16.68
C LEU A 248 -6.46 2.39 17.39
N SER A 249 -6.65 3.72 17.44
CA SER A 249 -7.82 4.36 18.05
C SER A 249 -9.04 4.49 17.13
N LEU A 250 -9.08 3.78 15.96
CA LEU A 250 -10.25 3.74 15.07
C LEU A 250 -11.50 3.25 15.83
N SER A 251 -12.60 3.97 15.65
CA SER A 251 -13.84 3.73 16.40
C SER A 251 -14.46 2.37 16.02
N GLY A 252 -14.72 1.54 17.02
CA GLY A 252 -15.34 0.23 16.83
C GLY A 252 -14.41 -0.81 16.19
N ALA A 253 -13.13 -0.55 16.13
CA ALA A 253 -12.16 -1.51 15.62
C ALA A 253 -11.99 -2.72 16.56
N LYS A 254 -11.92 -3.91 15.97
CA LYS A 254 -11.51 -5.13 16.65
C LYS A 254 -10.01 -5.30 16.49
N ILE A 255 -9.25 -5.23 17.59
CA ILE A 255 -7.79 -5.24 17.54
C ILE A 255 -7.26 -6.55 18.07
N TYR A 256 -6.48 -7.23 17.25
CA TYR A 256 -5.71 -8.40 17.64
C TYR A 256 -4.26 -8.02 17.96
N ASP A 257 -3.81 -8.35 19.15
CA ASP A 257 -2.41 -8.22 19.57
C ASP A 257 -1.66 -9.49 19.18
N LEU A 258 -0.81 -9.39 18.15
CA LEU A 258 -0.01 -10.51 17.64
C LEU A 258 1.26 -10.76 18.45
N ASP A 259 1.60 -9.94 19.43
CA ASP A 259 2.72 -10.21 20.33
C ASP A 259 2.34 -11.22 21.41
N GLU A 260 1.05 -11.44 21.63
CA GLU A 260 0.55 -12.49 22.53
C GLU A 260 0.32 -13.82 21.80
N SER A 261 0.40 -14.91 22.56
CA SER A 261 0.17 -16.27 22.10
C SER A 261 -0.80 -17.00 23.07
N PRO A 262 -2.02 -17.34 22.62
CA PRO A 262 -2.64 -17.01 21.33
C PRO A 262 -2.92 -15.50 21.21
N ALA A 263 -3.08 -15.02 19.95
CA ALA A 263 -3.38 -13.62 19.66
C ALA A 263 -4.65 -13.17 20.39
N ALA A 264 -4.54 -12.16 21.24
CA ALA A 264 -5.62 -11.67 22.07
C ALA A 264 -6.34 -10.47 21.45
N VAL A 265 -7.65 -10.39 21.63
CA VAL A 265 -8.43 -9.18 21.32
C VAL A 265 -8.33 -8.21 22.46
N LYS A 266 -7.82 -7.00 22.19
CA LYS A 266 -7.62 -5.95 23.19
C LYS A 266 -8.26 -4.63 22.77
N HIS A 267 -8.56 -3.81 23.76
CA HIS A 267 -8.81 -2.39 23.52
C HIS A 267 -7.48 -1.68 23.25
N TRP A 268 -7.49 -0.66 22.36
CA TRP A 268 -6.24 0.01 21.95
C TRP A 268 -5.44 0.61 23.13
N THR A 269 -6.11 1.03 24.21
CA THR A 269 -5.45 1.57 25.41
C THR A 269 -4.77 0.50 26.28
N GLU A 270 -5.00 -0.78 26.01
CA GLU A 270 -4.40 -1.90 26.72
C GLU A 270 -3.11 -2.39 26.06
N LEU A 271 -2.86 -1.98 24.82
CA LEU A 271 -1.68 -2.34 24.07
C LEU A 271 -0.42 -1.74 24.70
N GLU A 272 0.64 -2.55 24.83
CA GLU A 272 1.89 -2.13 25.46
C GLU A 272 2.54 -0.96 24.72
N SER A 273 2.51 -0.97 23.38
CA SER A 273 3.03 0.11 22.55
C SER A 273 2.33 1.45 22.85
N VAL A 274 1.00 1.44 22.94
CA VAL A 274 0.21 2.65 23.24
C VAL A 274 0.46 3.13 24.67
N ARG A 275 0.54 2.20 25.63
CA ARG A 275 0.87 2.54 27.03
C ARG A 275 2.25 3.19 27.14
N THR A 276 3.22 2.70 26.39
CA THR A 276 4.56 3.29 26.33
C THR A 276 4.51 4.75 25.88
N TYR A 277 3.73 5.10 24.84
CA TYR A 277 3.53 6.49 24.44
C TYR A 277 2.84 7.30 25.52
N SER A 278 1.77 6.77 26.12
CA SER A 278 1.02 7.45 27.18
C SER A 278 1.92 7.77 28.38
N ASP A 279 2.73 6.81 28.81
CA ASP A 279 3.63 6.99 29.95
C ASP A 279 4.78 7.97 29.62
N PHE A 280 5.29 7.95 28.42
CA PHE A 280 6.29 8.91 27.97
C PHE A 280 5.73 10.35 28.06
N PHE A 281 4.59 10.61 27.44
CA PHE A 281 3.99 11.95 27.47
C PHE A 281 3.55 12.38 28.87
N ARG A 282 3.09 11.46 29.70
CA ARG A 282 2.75 11.76 31.10
C ARG A 282 3.96 12.21 31.92
N ARG A 283 5.12 11.55 31.75
CA ARG A 283 6.36 11.93 32.42
C ARG A 283 6.85 13.30 31.98
N HIS A 284 6.63 13.69 30.74
CA HIS A 284 7.05 14.96 30.18
C HIS A 284 5.93 16.03 30.17
N ALA A 285 4.79 15.77 30.81
CA ALA A 285 3.64 16.69 30.77
C ALA A 285 3.96 18.12 31.23
N GLY A 286 4.90 18.29 32.18
CA GLY A 286 5.35 19.61 32.61
C GLY A 286 6.08 20.43 31.56
N GLU A 287 6.63 19.81 30.54
CA GLU A 287 7.32 20.50 29.45
C GLU A 287 6.32 21.11 28.45
N PHE A 288 5.09 20.58 28.39
CA PHE A 288 3.99 21.07 27.53
C PHE A 288 3.12 22.14 28.22
N ALA A 289 3.28 22.33 29.52
CA ALA A 289 2.48 23.27 30.31
C ALA A 289 3.04 24.71 30.31
N LYS A 290 3.73 25.14 29.25
CA LYS A 290 4.25 26.51 29.11
C LYS A 290 3.29 27.41 28.41
#